data_1c643f053817f98f959c5d2207ef2ab3
#
_entry.id   1c643f053817f98f959c5d2207ef2ab3
#
_cell.length_a   1.000
_cell.length_b   1.000
_cell.length_c   1.000
_cell.angle_alpha   90.00
_cell.angle_beta   90.00
_cell.angle_gamma   90.00
#
_symmetry.space_group_name_H-M   'P 1'
#
loop_
_entity.id
_entity.type
_entity.pdbx_description
1 polymer ?
#
loop_
_entity_poly.entity_id
_entity_poly.type
_entity_poly.pdbx_seq_one_letter_code
_entity_poly.pdbx_strand_id
1 'polypeptide(L)'
;MQLLFTGNIPQGVFCEQSSQKTREPRREIMRKHGFCALRSLLLNWNKQYHIIKETTMELKLENGRPADTTGRLEKEIRTYDFLDALQVPYQRIDHEALMTIEACQDVDKVLDAVICKNLFLCNRQETNFYLLLLPGDKKFKTKEVSSQLGVARLSFGNETYMEKFLDITPGSVSVLGLINDKENHVQLLIDEDLLKETYIGCHPCINTSSLKIDMKDMMEKIIPAMKHEPIFVKLGQAGTH
;
A
#
# COMPACT_ATOMS: atom_id res chain seq x y z
N MET A 1 -12.26 -20.88 -1.86
CA MET A 1 -12.74 -21.49 -0.60
C MET A 1 -12.63 -20.39 0.45
N GLN A 2 -13.76 -19.72 0.71
CA GLN A 2 -13.85 -18.61 1.67
C GLN A 2 -13.94 -19.19 3.08
N LEU A 3 -13.06 -18.82 3.96
CA LEU A 3 -13.21 -19.04 5.40
C LEU A 3 -13.78 -17.77 6.02
N LEU A 4 -15.09 -17.82 6.27
CA LEU A 4 -15.83 -16.88 7.11
C LEU A 4 -15.55 -17.23 8.57
N PHE A 5 -14.89 -16.36 9.31
CA PHE A 5 -14.91 -16.39 10.77
C PHE A 5 -16.02 -15.48 11.28
N THR A 6 -17.13 -16.09 11.63
CA THR A 6 -18.16 -15.48 12.49
C THR A 6 -17.89 -15.93 13.93
N GLY A 7 -17.38 -15.05 14.74
CA GLY A 7 -17.27 -15.24 16.19
C GLY A 7 -18.41 -14.52 16.89
N ASN A 8 -19.40 -15.26 17.35
CA ASN A 8 -20.46 -14.78 18.25
C ASN A 8 -19.89 -14.53 19.65
N ILE A 9 -20.17 -13.37 20.19
CA ILE A 9 -20.01 -13.03 21.61
C ILE A 9 -21.36 -13.33 22.31
N PRO A 10 -21.41 -14.14 23.36
CA PRO A 10 -22.63 -14.31 24.12
C PRO A 10 -22.78 -13.17 25.12
N GLN A 11 -23.97 -12.56 25.11
CA GLN A 11 -24.45 -11.65 26.13
C GLN A 11 -24.99 -12.42 27.36
N GLY A 12 -24.66 -11.90 28.54
CA GLY A 12 -25.58 -11.74 29.63
C GLY A 12 -25.84 -12.94 30.51
N VAL A 13 -25.38 -12.84 31.75
CA VAL A 13 -26.14 -13.33 32.91
C VAL A 13 -26.10 -12.29 34.03
N PHE A 14 -27.23 -11.68 34.27
CA PHE A 14 -27.57 -10.97 35.52
C PHE A 14 -27.72 -11.99 36.64
N CYS A 15 -27.16 -11.71 37.79
CA CYS A 15 -27.66 -12.25 39.04
C CYS A 15 -27.54 -11.22 40.18
N GLU A 16 -28.68 -10.97 40.79
CA GLU A 16 -28.92 -10.04 41.90
C GLU A 16 -28.42 -10.57 43.24
N GLN A 17 -28.00 -9.61 44.04
CA GLN A 17 -28.14 -9.40 45.49
C GLN A 17 -28.00 -10.56 46.48
N SER A 18 -27.08 -10.40 47.42
CA SER A 18 -27.46 -10.40 48.84
C SER A 18 -26.37 -9.72 49.71
N SER A 19 -26.86 -8.83 50.55
CA SER A 19 -26.17 -8.06 51.57
C SER A 19 -25.64 -8.93 52.70
N GLN A 20 -24.42 -8.66 53.20
CA GLN A 20 -24.18 -8.59 54.67
C GLN A 20 -22.81 -7.91 54.99
N LYS A 21 -22.93 -7.00 55.95
CA LYS A 21 -21.87 -6.26 56.66
C LYS A 21 -20.86 -7.19 57.35
N THR A 22 -19.56 -6.88 57.32
CA THR A 22 -18.75 -6.59 58.52
C THR A 22 -17.26 -6.45 58.17
N ARG A 23 -16.62 -5.42 58.77
CA ARG A 23 -15.19 -5.26 59.19
C ARG A 23 -14.17 -4.86 58.13
N GLU A 24 -13.83 -3.59 58.08
CA GLU A 24 -12.48 -3.11 57.86
C GLU A 24 -11.53 -3.56 59.01
N PRO A 25 -10.24 -3.87 58.77
CA PRO A 25 -9.25 -2.98 58.20
C PRO A 25 -8.18 -3.72 57.34
N ARG A 26 -8.06 -3.44 56.10
CA ARG A 26 -6.88 -3.81 55.25
C ARG A 26 -6.63 -2.83 54.09
N ARG A 27 -6.88 -1.56 54.32
CA ARG A 27 -6.72 -0.56 53.24
C ARG A 27 -5.35 0.08 53.12
N GLU A 28 -4.36 -0.23 53.95
CA GLU A 28 -3.10 0.53 53.98
C GLU A 28 -1.88 -0.16 53.34
N ILE A 29 -1.94 -1.48 53.18
CA ILE A 29 -0.78 -2.23 52.61
C ILE A 29 -0.80 -2.32 51.07
N MET A 30 -1.97 -2.22 50.43
CA MET A 30 -2.07 -2.33 48.96
C MET A 30 -1.75 -1.04 48.19
N ARG A 31 -1.66 0.12 48.86
CA ARG A 31 -1.31 1.39 48.19
C ARG A 31 0.16 1.58 47.87
N LYS A 32 1.08 0.94 48.56
CA LYS A 32 2.55 1.14 48.35
C LYS A 32 3.15 0.19 47.29
N HIS A 33 2.57 -0.99 47.09
CA HIS A 33 3.09 -1.98 46.12
C HIS A 33 2.48 -1.84 44.73
N GLY A 34 1.25 -1.33 44.61
CA GLY A 34 0.61 -1.11 43.32
C GLY A 34 1.18 0.07 42.53
N PHE A 35 1.62 1.13 43.25
CA PHE A 35 2.21 2.31 42.58
C PHE A 35 3.63 2.06 42.04
N CYS A 36 4.38 1.17 42.66
CA CYS A 36 5.74 0.84 42.20
C CYS A 36 5.70 -0.04 40.97
N ALA A 37 4.77 -1.00 40.90
CA ALA A 37 4.58 -1.87 39.72
C ALA A 37 4.03 -1.11 38.52
N LEU A 38 3.09 -0.19 38.72
CA LEU A 38 2.56 0.66 37.65
C LEU A 38 3.62 1.65 37.13
N ARG A 39 4.46 2.17 38.00
CA ARG A 39 5.55 3.08 37.61
C ARG A 39 6.64 2.36 36.83
N SER A 40 6.99 1.13 37.18
CA SER A 40 7.95 0.32 36.43
C SER A 40 7.38 -0.15 35.09
N LEU A 41 6.09 -0.47 35.01
CA LEU A 41 5.41 -0.77 33.75
C LEU A 41 5.34 0.44 32.80
N LEU A 42 5.03 1.64 33.34
CA LEU A 42 5.03 2.88 32.55
C LEU A 42 6.44 3.30 32.12
N LEU A 43 7.46 3.09 32.95
CA LEU A 43 8.84 3.37 32.58
C LEU A 43 9.36 2.37 31.53
N ASN A 44 8.99 1.09 31.63
CA ASN A 44 9.29 0.09 30.59
C ASN A 44 8.52 0.37 29.30
N TRP A 45 7.24 0.75 29.38
CA TRP A 45 6.46 1.16 28.23
C TRP A 45 7.06 2.38 27.54
N ASN A 46 7.42 3.44 28.29
CA ASN A 46 8.08 4.62 27.73
C ASN A 46 9.46 4.27 27.12
N LYS A 47 10.24 3.41 27.78
CA LYS A 47 11.53 2.97 27.25
C LYS A 47 11.37 2.14 25.98
N GLN A 48 10.38 1.26 25.93
CA GLN A 48 10.06 0.47 24.76
C GLN A 48 9.47 1.33 23.63
N TYR A 49 8.66 2.34 23.97
CA TYR A 49 8.15 3.32 23.02
C TYR A 49 9.24 4.22 22.45
N HIS A 50 10.23 4.64 23.28
CA HIS A 50 11.41 5.36 22.79
C HIS A 50 12.34 4.49 21.94
N ILE A 51 12.54 3.22 22.29
CA ILE A 51 13.33 2.27 21.48
C ILE A 51 12.64 2.02 20.13
N ILE A 52 11.32 1.88 20.11
CA ILE A 52 10.54 1.75 18.85
C ILE A 52 10.63 3.03 18.01
N LYS A 53 10.65 4.21 18.66
CA LYS A 53 10.76 5.50 17.96
C LYS A 53 12.18 5.80 17.46
N GLU A 54 13.22 5.25 18.11
CA GLU A 54 14.62 5.35 17.65
C GLU A 54 14.95 4.35 16.53
N THR A 55 14.08 3.33 16.29
CA THR A 55 14.26 2.34 15.23
C THR A 55 13.38 2.65 13.99
N THR A 56 12.61 3.73 14.02
CA THR A 56 11.94 4.19 12.78
C THR A 56 13.01 4.70 11.83
N MET A 57 13.21 3.98 10.74
CA MET A 57 14.09 4.40 9.65
C MET A 57 13.69 5.82 9.24
N GLU A 58 14.60 6.78 9.35
CA GLU A 58 14.36 8.15 8.94
C GLU A 58 14.04 8.13 7.43
N LEU A 59 12.84 8.57 7.07
CA LEU A 59 12.41 8.63 5.67
C LEU A 59 13.26 9.68 4.95
N LYS A 60 14.14 9.24 4.07
CA LYS A 60 15.05 10.11 3.33
C LYS A 60 14.79 10.01 1.85
N LEU A 61 14.50 11.15 1.25
CA LEU A 61 14.36 11.27 -0.20
C LEU A 61 15.76 11.28 -0.85
N GLU A 62 16.04 10.29 -1.68
CA GLU A 62 17.29 10.11 -2.37
C GLU A 62 17.09 10.17 -3.88
N ASN A 63 18.10 10.63 -4.64
CA ASN A 63 18.03 10.69 -6.09
C ASN A 63 18.53 9.38 -6.70
N GLY A 64 17.72 8.80 -7.59
CA GLY A 64 18.08 7.63 -8.37
C GLY A 64 18.19 6.33 -7.56
N ARG A 65 18.89 5.37 -8.11
CA ARG A 65 19.10 4.05 -7.50
C ARG A 65 19.98 4.12 -6.26
N PRO A 66 19.86 3.17 -5.33
CA PRO A 66 20.78 3.09 -4.19
C PRO A 66 22.20 2.76 -4.67
N ALA A 67 23.20 3.37 -4.00
CA ALA A 67 24.61 3.09 -4.30
C ALA A 67 25.00 1.64 -3.98
N ASP A 68 24.38 1.05 -2.95
CA ASP A 68 24.52 -0.34 -2.57
C ASP A 68 23.20 -1.08 -2.83
N THR A 69 23.28 -2.11 -3.67
CA THR A 69 22.15 -2.98 -4.04
C THR A 69 22.19 -4.32 -3.32
N THR A 70 23.13 -4.54 -2.41
CA THR A 70 23.26 -5.77 -1.66
C THR A 70 21.98 -6.08 -0.88
N GLY A 71 21.44 -7.29 -1.05
CA GLY A 71 20.21 -7.75 -0.39
C GLY A 71 18.91 -7.23 -1.01
N ARG A 72 18.96 -6.41 -2.07
CA ARG A 72 17.75 -5.98 -2.81
C ARG A 72 17.26 -7.08 -3.74
N LEU A 73 15.94 -7.10 -3.97
CA LEU A 73 15.32 -8.08 -4.85
C LEU A 73 15.66 -7.78 -6.32
N GLU A 74 15.84 -8.84 -7.12
CA GLU A 74 16.17 -8.72 -8.53
C GLU A 74 15.15 -7.90 -9.33
N LYS A 75 13.85 -8.04 -9.02
CA LYS A 75 12.78 -7.26 -9.66
C LYS A 75 12.87 -5.76 -9.37
N GLU A 76 13.35 -5.38 -8.19
CA GLU A 76 13.63 -4.00 -7.83
C GLU A 76 14.82 -3.46 -8.61
N ILE A 77 15.93 -4.22 -8.67
CA ILE A 77 17.14 -3.84 -9.42
C ILE A 77 16.80 -3.69 -10.91
N ARG A 78 16.06 -4.63 -11.48
CA ARG A 78 15.59 -4.58 -12.86
C ARG A 78 14.78 -3.31 -13.15
N THR A 79 13.99 -2.86 -12.21
CA THR A 79 13.23 -1.60 -12.33
C THR A 79 14.18 -0.40 -12.41
N TYR A 80 15.20 -0.34 -11.57
CA TYR A 80 16.22 0.73 -11.64
C TYR A 80 17.01 0.67 -12.93
N ASP A 81 17.48 -0.50 -13.35
CA ASP A 81 18.19 -0.68 -14.61
C ASP A 81 17.38 -0.18 -15.81
N PHE A 82 16.07 -0.44 -15.81
CA PHE A 82 15.16 0.02 -16.84
C PHE A 82 15.03 1.56 -16.87
N LEU A 83 14.84 2.18 -15.72
CA LEU A 83 14.72 3.64 -15.61
C LEU A 83 16.02 4.34 -15.96
N ASP A 84 17.16 3.81 -15.51
CA ASP A 84 18.50 4.33 -15.82
C ASP A 84 18.81 4.22 -17.31
N ALA A 85 18.46 3.09 -17.97
CA ALA A 85 18.63 2.91 -19.42
C ALA A 85 17.82 3.93 -20.24
N LEU A 86 16.66 4.35 -19.74
CA LEU A 86 15.82 5.39 -20.34
C LEU A 86 16.27 6.80 -19.98
N GLN A 87 17.27 6.96 -19.12
CA GLN A 87 17.70 8.23 -18.56
C GLN A 87 16.55 9.04 -17.94
N VAL A 88 15.62 8.34 -17.27
CA VAL A 88 14.52 8.95 -16.54
C VAL A 88 15.01 9.31 -15.15
N PRO A 89 15.00 10.60 -14.75
CA PRO A 89 15.30 10.98 -13.39
C PRO A 89 14.16 10.56 -12.46
N TYR A 90 14.50 10.05 -11.29
CA TYR A 90 13.52 9.72 -10.23
C TYR A 90 14.14 9.96 -8.87
N GLN A 91 13.26 10.15 -7.88
CA GLN A 91 13.64 10.16 -6.48
C GLN A 91 13.07 8.92 -5.79
N ARG A 92 13.72 8.47 -4.74
CA ARG A 92 13.39 7.23 -4.04
C ARG A 92 13.36 7.46 -2.53
N ILE A 93 12.43 6.79 -1.88
CA ILE A 93 12.39 6.62 -0.42
C ILE A 93 12.37 5.13 -0.12
N ASP A 94 13.31 4.66 0.69
CA ASP A 94 13.24 3.33 1.29
C ASP A 94 12.47 3.43 2.62
N HIS A 95 11.63 2.44 2.88
CA HIS A 95 10.79 2.36 4.07
C HIS A 95 10.51 0.90 4.41
N GLU A 96 10.04 0.63 5.61
CA GLU A 96 9.54 -0.69 5.95
C GLU A 96 8.26 -1.00 5.15
N ALA A 97 7.90 -2.28 5.03
CA ALA A 97 6.66 -2.67 4.38
C ALA A 97 5.48 -1.95 5.06
N LEU A 98 4.79 -1.11 4.30
CA LEU A 98 3.74 -0.24 4.83
C LEU A 98 2.48 -1.08 5.11
N MET A 99 2.23 -1.33 6.40
CA MET A 99 1.09 -2.13 6.88
C MET A 99 -0.06 -1.27 7.40
N THR A 100 0.16 0.05 7.57
CA THR A 100 -0.84 0.98 8.10
C THR A 100 -1.04 2.18 7.18
N ILE A 101 -2.23 2.79 7.24
CA ILE A 101 -2.56 4.00 6.48
C ILE A 101 -1.70 5.18 6.93
N GLU A 102 -1.40 5.27 8.23
CA GLU A 102 -0.57 6.32 8.81
C GLU A 102 0.85 6.27 8.26
N ALA A 103 1.46 5.07 8.17
CA ALA A 103 2.79 4.89 7.61
C ALA A 103 2.84 5.28 6.12
N CYS A 104 1.80 4.97 5.35
CA CYS A 104 1.66 5.43 3.97
C CYS A 104 1.64 6.96 3.87
N GLN A 105 0.87 7.64 4.73
CA GLN A 105 0.76 9.10 4.72
C GLN A 105 2.07 9.83 4.99
N ASP A 106 2.96 9.27 5.80
CA ASP A 106 4.25 9.88 6.08
C ASP A 106 5.20 9.74 4.88
N VAL A 107 5.19 8.61 4.19
CA VAL A 107 5.90 8.43 2.90
C VAL A 107 5.36 9.39 1.85
N ASP A 108 4.05 9.53 1.72
CA ASP A 108 3.40 10.43 0.76
C ASP A 108 3.85 11.88 0.94
N LYS A 109 3.91 12.35 2.19
CA LYS A 109 4.36 13.72 2.53
C LYS A 109 5.81 13.97 2.13
N VAL A 110 6.71 13.00 2.40
CA VAL A 110 8.14 13.14 2.10
C VAL A 110 8.39 13.00 0.60
N LEU A 111 7.64 12.11 -0.08
CA LEU A 111 7.75 11.90 -1.51
C LEU A 111 7.25 13.12 -2.31
N ASP A 112 6.29 13.87 -1.75
CA ASP A 112 5.67 15.04 -2.41
C ASP A 112 5.24 14.71 -3.86
N ALA A 113 4.44 13.65 -3.99
CA ALA A 113 3.90 13.14 -5.24
C ALA A 113 2.53 12.49 -5.00
N VAL A 114 1.69 12.47 -6.01
CA VAL A 114 0.41 11.76 -5.93
C VAL A 114 0.65 10.25 -5.96
N ILE A 115 0.43 9.59 -4.83
CA ILE A 115 0.56 8.14 -4.78
C ILE A 115 -0.54 7.48 -5.60
N CYS A 116 -0.14 6.62 -6.52
CA CYS A 116 -1.07 5.88 -7.36
C CYS A 116 -1.55 4.61 -6.69
N LYS A 117 -2.87 4.39 -6.70
CA LYS A 117 -3.40 3.03 -6.56
C LYS A 117 -3.19 2.28 -7.86
N ASN A 118 -2.64 1.10 -7.76
CA ASN A 118 -2.45 0.19 -8.86
C ASN A 118 -3.32 -1.04 -8.61
N LEU A 119 -4.31 -1.28 -9.46
CA LEU A 119 -5.29 -2.35 -9.29
C LEU A 119 -5.18 -3.35 -10.43
N PHE A 120 -4.82 -4.58 -10.09
CA PHE A 120 -4.79 -5.68 -11.05
C PHE A 120 -6.17 -6.32 -11.15
N LEU A 121 -6.76 -6.27 -12.34
CA LEU A 121 -8.14 -6.67 -12.60
C LEU A 121 -8.18 -7.73 -13.69
N CYS A 122 -9.26 -8.53 -13.71
CA CYS A 122 -9.51 -9.50 -14.77
C CYS A 122 -11.01 -9.64 -15.05
N ASN A 123 -11.34 -10.21 -16.20
CA ASN A 123 -12.69 -10.70 -16.50
C ASN A 123 -12.97 -11.99 -15.71
N ARG A 124 -14.24 -12.44 -15.70
CA ARG A 124 -14.66 -13.63 -14.95
C ARG A 124 -13.95 -14.92 -15.39
N GLN A 125 -13.56 -15.00 -16.65
CA GLN A 125 -12.91 -16.18 -17.24
C GLN A 125 -11.39 -16.17 -17.03
N GLU A 126 -10.83 -15.09 -16.44
CA GLU A 126 -9.38 -14.89 -16.26
C GLU A 126 -8.60 -15.04 -17.58
N THR A 127 -9.16 -14.51 -18.67
CA THR A 127 -8.54 -14.49 -20.00
C THR A 127 -8.07 -13.10 -20.41
N ASN A 128 -8.62 -12.05 -19.83
CA ASN A 128 -8.28 -10.65 -20.09
C ASN A 128 -7.91 -9.99 -18.78
N PHE A 129 -6.72 -9.37 -18.76
CA PHE A 129 -6.15 -8.74 -17.57
C PHE A 129 -5.94 -7.27 -17.81
N TYR A 130 -6.06 -6.50 -16.73
CA TYR A 130 -5.94 -5.05 -16.77
C TYR A 130 -5.16 -4.57 -15.55
N LEU A 131 -4.32 -3.56 -15.75
CA LEU A 131 -3.68 -2.83 -14.68
C LEU A 131 -4.22 -1.41 -14.70
N LEU A 132 -5.00 -1.05 -13.66
CA LEU A 132 -5.59 0.29 -13.54
C LEU A 132 -4.78 1.14 -12.59
N LEU A 133 -4.33 2.31 -13.09
CA LEU A 133 -3.72 3.38 -12.31
C LEU A 133 -4.77 4.45 -12.03
N LEU A 134 -4.88 4.87 -10.77
CA LEU A 134 -5.75 5.98 -10.36
C LEU A 134 -5.15 6.70 -9.13
N PRO A 135 -5.58 7.95 -8.85
CA PRO A 135 -5.16 8.67 -7.64
C PRO A 135 -5.47 7.89 -6.37
N GLY A 136 -4.55 7.94 -5.38
CA GLY A 136 -4.62 7.14 -4.17
C GLY A 136 -5.86 7.35 -3.31
N ASP A 137 -6.42 8.57 -3.30
CA ASP A 137 -7.61 8.95 -2.56
C ASP A 137 -8.93 8.63 -3.31
N LYS A 138 -8.84 8.34 -4.61
CA LYS A 138 -10.01 8.13 -5.47
C LYS A 138 -10.71 6.81 -5.16
N LYS A 139 -12.04 6.85 -5.04
CA LYS A 139 -12.88 5.65 -4.87
C LYS A 139 -12.97 4.89 -6.19
N PHE A 140 -12.89 3.58 -6.08
CA PHE A 140 -12.93 2.66 -7.22
C PHE A 140 -14.20 1.81 -7.22
N LYS A 141 -14.82 1.68 -8.39
CA LYS A 141 -15.93 0.75 -8.64
C LYS A 141 -15.69 0.01 -9.95
N THR A 142 -15.58 -1.31 -9.89
CA THR A 142 -15.36 -2.15 -11.07
C THR A 142 -16.38 -1.91 -12.17
N LYS A 143 -17.65 -1.59 -11.79
CA LYS A 143 -18.73 -1.31 -12.74
C LYS A 143 -18.43 -0.10 -13.63
N GLU A 144 -17.82 0.95 -13.09
CA GLU A 144 -17.51 2.16 -13.87
C GLU A 144 -16.48 1.86 -14.96
N VAL A 145 -15.42 1.14 -14.61
CA VAL A 145 -14.39 0.71 -15.56
C VAL A 145 -14.97 -0.23 -16.60
N SER A 146 -15.69 -1.28 -16.18
CA SER A 146 -16.28 -2.25 -17.11
C SER A 146 -17.23 -1.58 -18.11
N SER A 147 -18.00 -0.59 -17.66
CA SER A 147 -18.94 0.14 -18.53
C SER A 147 -18.20 0.99 -19.58
N GLN A 148 -17.11 1.67 -19.21
CA GLN A 148 -16.33 2.48 -20.14
C GLN A 148 -15.58 1.62 -21.17
N LEU A 149 -15.10 0.45 -20.77
CA LEU A 149 -14.42 -0.49 -21.66
C LEU A 149 -15.40 -1.30 -22.53
N GLY A 150 -16.70 -1.27 -22.25
CA GLY A 150 -17.70 -2.08 -22.96
C GLY A 150 -17.54 -3.59 -22.70
N VAL A 151 -16.98 -3.98 -21.52
CA VAL A 151 -16.71 -5.37 -21.16
C VAL A 151 -17.62 -5.84 -20.02
N ALA A 152 -17.71 -7.16 -19.84
CA ALA A 152 -18.37 -7.73 -18.67
C ALA A 152 -17.71 -7.26 -17.38
N ARG A 153 -18.46 -7.35 -16.26
CA ARG A 153 -17.99 -6.91 -14.95
C ARG A 153 -16.61 -7.51 -14.62
N LEU A 154 -15.65 -6.62 -14.33
CA LEU A 154 -14.32 -6.98 -13.88
C LEU A 154 -14.33 -7.34 -12.38
N SER A 155 -13.37 -8.12 -11.97
CA SER A 155 -13.01 -8.46 -10.59
C SER A 155 -11.51 -8.24 -10.37
N PHE A 156 -11.07 -8.28 -9.12
CA PHE A 156 -9.63 -8.31 -8.85
C PHE A 156 -9.02 -9.60 -9.39
N GLY A 157 -7.89 -9.47 -10.06
CA GLY A 157 -7.10 -10.60 -10.53
C GLY A 157 -6.42 -11.33 -9.37
N ASN A 158 -6.18 -12.63 -9.53
CA ASN A 158 -5.52 -13.42 -8.52
C ASN A 158 -3.99 -13.23 -8.55
N GLU A 159 -3.35 -13.60 -7.43
CA GLU A 159 -1.91 -13.48 -7.21
C GLU A 159 -1.09 -14.25 -8.25
N THR A 160 -1.53 -15.42 -8.67
CA THR A 160 -0.81 -16.27 -9.63
C THR A 160 -0.61 -15.56 -10.97
N TYR A 161 -1.62 -14.87 -11.47
CA TYR A 161 -1.50 -14.12 -12.73
C TYR A 161 -0.75 -12.81 -12.54
N MET A 162 -0.87 -12.18 -11.37
CA MET A 162 -0.10 -10.99 -11.02
C MET A 162 1.40 -11.29 -11.01
N GLU A 163 1.80 -12.38 -10.38
CA GLU A 163 3.19 -12.84 -10.37
C GLU A 163 3.64 -13.27 -11.76
N LYS A 164 2.80 -14.05 -12.47
CA LYS A 164 3.13 -14.55 -13.81
C LYS A 164 3.41 -13.46 -14.82
N PHE A 165 2.60 -12.40 -14.87
CA PHE A 165 2.71 -11.37 -15.90
C PHE A 165 3.56 -10.17 -15.45
N LEU A 166 3.47 -9.80 -14.17
CA LEU A 166 4.09 -8.58 -13.66
C LEU A 166 5.31 -8.84 -12.77
N ASP A 167 5.57 -10.08 -12.35
CA ASP A 167 6.57 -10.44 -11.33
C ASP A 167 6.37 -9.67 -10.03
N ILE A 168 5.11 -9.48 -9.63
CA ILE A 168 4.72 -8.69 -8.45
C ILE A 168 3.84 -9.53 -7.55
N THR A 169 4.00 -9.35 -6.25
CA THR A 169 3.14 -9.94 -5.20
C THR A 169 2.10 -8.92 -4.70
N PRO A 170 1.00 -9.37 -4.08
CA PRO A 170 0.04 -8.46 -3.43
C PRO A 170 0.71 -7.47 -2.48
N GLY A 171 0.25 -6.22 -2.50
CA GLY A 171 0.82 -5.12 -1.71
C GLY A 171 1.95 -4.35 -2.40
N SER A 172 2.50 -4.86 -3.52
CA SER A 172 3.55 -4.17 -4.28
C SER A 172 3.18 -3.90 -5.75
N VAL A 173 1.88 -3.94 -6.08
CA VAL A 173 1.40 -3.72 -7.44
C VAL A 173 1.81 -2.34 -7.95
N SER A 174 2.44 -2.33 -9.12
CA SER A 174 3.01 -1.12 -9.73
C SER A 174 2.90 -1.17 -11.24
N VAL A 175 2.75 0.00 -11.85
CA VAL A 175 2.83 0.16 -13.32
C VAL A 175 4.17 -0.35 -13.87
N LEU A 176 5.24 -0.23 -13.10
CA LEU A 176 6.57 -0.69 -13.50
C LEU A 176 6.67 -2.22 -13.63
N GLY A 177 5.71 -2.97 -13.10
CA GLY A 177 5.59 -4.42 -13.35
C GLY A 177 5.37 -4.77 -14.81
N LEU A 178 4.81 -3.86 -15.62
CA LEU A 178 4.64 -4.05 -17.06
C LEU A 178 5.97 -4.22 -17.84
N ILE A 179 7.10 -3.90 -17.22
CA ILE A 179 8.42 -4.23 -17.74
C ILE A 179 8.54 -5.74 -18.03
N ASN A 180 7.84 -6.58 -17.29
CA ASN A 180 7.87 -8.03 -17.37
C ASN A 180 6.86 -8.60 -18.39
N ASP A 181 5.78 -7.87 -18.69
CA ASP A 181 4.73 -8.30 -19.63
C ASP A 181 5.11 -8.01 -21.08
N LYS A 182 6.05 -8.79 -21.63
CA LYS A 182 6.57 -8.60 -23.00
C LYS A 182 5.58 -8.94 -24.10
N GLU A 183 4.52 -9.70 -23.77
CA GLU A 183 3.53 -10.17 -24.74
C GLU A 183 2.21 -9.38 -24.65
N ASN A 184 2.16 -8.32 -23.84
CA ASN A 184 1.00 -7.45 -23.64
C ASN A 184 -0.26 -8.21 -23.22
N HIS A 185 -0.12 -9.14 -22.26
CA HIS A 185 -1.25 -9.84 -21.65
C HIS A 185 -2.10 -8.92 -20.78
N VAL A 186 -1.52 -7.84 -20.25
CA VAL A 186 -2.15 -6.93 -19.33
C VAL A 186 -2.38 -5.57 -19.99
N GLN A 187 -3.65 -5.22 -20.21
CA GLN A 187 -4.01 -3.90 -20.73
C GLN A 187 -3.84 -2.82 -19.65
N LEU A 188 -3.03 -1.81 -19.94
CA LEU A 188 -2.87 -0.64 -19.07
C LEU A 188 -4.09 0.27 -19.17
N LEU A 189 -4.64 0.65 -18.02
CA LEU A 189 -5.70 1.65 -17.87
C LEU A 189 -5.19 2.79 -16.98
N ILE A 190 -5.43 4.03 -17.39
CA ILE A 190 -5.01 5.22 -16.62
C ILE A 190 -6.23 6.11 -16.41
N ASP A 191 -6.49 6.48 -15.15
CA ASP A 191 -7.47 7.50 -14.83
C ASP A 191 -7.00 8.86 -15.31
N GLU A 192 -7.84 9.59 -16.06
CA GLU A 192 -7.53 10.90 -16.66
C GLU A 192 -7.07 11.95 -15.63
N ASP A 193 -7.48 11.82 -14.36
CA ASP A 193 -7.06 12.77 -13.33
C ASP A 193 -5.57 12.69 -13.01
N LEU A 194 -4.92 11.53 -13.20
CA LEU A 194 -3.46 11.40 -13.06
C LEU A 194 -2.69 12.24 -14.09
N LEU A 195 -3.26 12.50 -15.26
CA LEU A 195 -2.60 13.30 -16.32
C LEU A 195 -2.46 14.78 -15.94
N LYS A 196 -3.15 15.22 -14.88
CA LYS A 196 -3.08 16.59 -14.36
C LYS A 196 -1.96 16.78 -13.34
N GLU A 197 -1.40 15.68 -12.87
CA GLU A 197 -0.36 15.68 -11.83
C GLU A 197 1.02 15.87 -12.45
N THR A 198 1.90 16.57 -11.75
CA THR A 198 3.29 16.73 -12.19
C THR A 198 4.11 15.50 -11.86
N TYR A 199 3.92 14.95 -10.67
CA TYR A 199 4.66 13.78 -10.17
C TYR A 199 3.71 12.72 -9.67
N ILE A 200 4.07 11.47 -9.92
CA ILE A 200 3.38 10.31 -9.38
C ILE A 200 4.30 9.48 -8.50
N GLY A 201 3.71 8.87 -7.48
CA GLY A 201 4.37 7.91 -6.60
C GLY A 201 4.00 6.49 -6.98
N CYS A 202 4.99 5.62 -7.16
CA CYS A 202 4.79 4.20 -7.44
C CYS A 202 5.91 3.34 -6.82
N HIS A 203 5.66 2.04 -6.70
CA HIS A 203 6.64 1.09 -6.18
C HIS A 203 7.60 0.58 -7.28
N PRO A 204 8.88 0.34 -6.98
CA PRO A 204 9.78 -0.38 -7.87
C PRO A 204 9.57 -1.91 -7.80
N CYS A 205 8.31 -2.37 -7.96
CA CYS A 205 7.87 -3.77 -7.87
C CYS A 205 8.04 -4.44 -6.48
N ILE A 206 8.33 -3.66 -5.46
CA ILE A 206 8.42 -4.07 -4.04
C ILE A 206 7.74 -3.04 -3.16
N ASN A 207 7.27 -3.43 -1.97
CA ASN A 207 6.55 -2.54 -1.05
C ASN A 207 7.42 -1.94 0.07
N THR A 208 8.74 -1.99 -0.08
CA THR A 208 9.72 -1.41 0.85
C THR A 208 10.47 -0.24 0.26
N SER A 209 10.03 0.24 -0.91
CA SER A 209 10.53 1.44 -1.56
C SER A 209 9.43 2.10 -2.38
N SER A 210 9.48 3.43 -2.46
CA SER A 210 8.59 4.25 -3.29
C SER A 210 9.39 5.20 -4.15
N LEU A 211 8.97 5.36 -5.39
CA LEU A 211 9.60 6.24 -6.38
C LEU A 211 8.70 7.43 -6.68
N LYS A 212 9.30 8.61 -6.82
CA LYS A 212 8.69 9.81 -7.39
C LYS A 212 9.17 9.95 -8.82
N ILE A 213 8.24 9.94 -9.77
CA ILE A 213 8.54 9.99 -11.21
C ILE A 213 7.70 11.13 -11.82
N ASP A 214 8.31 11.89 -12.74
CA ASP A 214 7.59 12.90 -13.51
C ASP A 214 6.55 12.23 -14.42
N MET A 215 5.30 12.73 -14.38
CA MET A 215 4.20 12.16 -15.16
C MET A 215 4.44 12.26 -16.67
N LYS A 216 5.13 13.30 -17.11
CA LYS A 216 5.52 13.44 -18.52
C LYS A 216 6.51 12.35 -18.93
N ASP A 217 7.53 12.08 -18.11
CA ASP A 217 8.47 10.98 -18.38
C ASP A 217 7.78 9.61 -18.33
N MET A 218 6.79 9.44 -17.44
CA MET A 218 5.96 8.22 -17.41
C MET A 218 5.26 8.02 -18.74
N MET A 219 4.62 9.06 -19.29
CA MET A 219 3.81 8.97 -20.49
C MET A 219 4.66 8.95 -21.78
N GLU A 220 5.73 9.72 -21.85
CA GLU A 220 6.51 9.91 -23.07
C GLU A 220 7.68 8.93 -23.22
N LYS A 221 8.20 8.36 -22.10
CA LYS A 221 9.38 7.48 -22.11
C LYS A 221 9.09 6.10 -21.57
N ILE A 222 8.54 6.01 -20.33
CA ILE A 222 8.44 4.74 -19.61
C ILE A 222 7.39 3.83 -20.26
N ILE A 223 6.15 4.29 -20.41
CA ILE A 223 5.05 3.50 -20.98
C ILE A 223 5.37 3.05 -22.42
N PRO A 224 5.86 3.94 -23.33
CA PRO A 224 6.26 3.54 -24.68
C PRO A 224 7.39 2.51 -24.70
N ALA A 225 8.38 2.63 -23.80
CA ALA A 225 9.48 1.67 -23.72
C ALA A 225 9.02 0.28 -23.22
N MET A 226 7.97 0.22 -22.42
CA MET A 226 7.32 -1.02 -22.03
C MET A 226 6.42 -1.60 -23.15
N LYS A 227 6.20 -0.85 -24.25
CA LYS A 227 5.35 -1.21 -25.40
C LYS A 227 3.88 -1.45 -25.02
N HIS A 228 3.37 -0.74 -24.03
CA HIS A 228 1.98 -0.76 -23.63
C HIS A 228 1.29 0.52 -24.08
N GLU A 229 0.13 0.39 -24.71
CA GLU A 229 -0.73 1.52 -25.07
C GLU A 229 -1.80 1.68 -23.99
N PRO A 230 -1.85 2.80 -23.27
CA PRO A 230 -2.85 2.99 -22.22
C PRO A 230 -4.22 3.29 -22.80
N ILE A 231 -5.27 2.74 -22.18
CA ILE A 231 -6.64 3.21 -22.35
C ILE A 231 -6.94 4.18 -21.22
N PHE A 232 -7.39 5.38 -21.56
CA PHE A 232 -7.77 6.38 -20.56
C PHE A 232 -9.21 6.15 -20.10
N VAL A 233 -9.42 6.22 -18.79
CA VAL A 233 -10.73 6.08 -18.17
C VAL A 233 -11.01 7.27 -17.27
N LYS A 234 -12.27 7.68 -17.18
CA LYS A 234 -12.70 8.75 -16.28
C LYS A 234 -13.54 8.16 -15.16
N LEU A 235 -12.94 8.00 -14.00
CA LEU A 235 -13.64 7.48 -12.83
C LEU A 235 -14.31 8.62 -12.04
N GLY A 236 -15.43 8.30 -11.38
CA GLY A 236 -16.17 9.27 -10.59
C GLY A 236 -15.30 9.88 -9.49
N GLN A 237 -15.43 11.20 -9.27
CA GLN A 237 -14.77 11.87 -8.15
C GLN A 237 -15.21 11.23 -6.83
N ALA A 238 -14.31 11.17 -5.85
CA ALA A 238 -14.66 10.81 -4.49
C ALA A 238 -15.79 11.75 -4.05
N GLY A 239 -17.01 11.21 -3.96
CA GLY A 239 -18.17 12.03 -3.64
C GLY A 239 -17.91 12.78 -2.34
N THR A 240 -17.96 14.10 -2.41
CA THR A 240 -18.19 14.95 -1.24
C THR A 240 -19.53 14.56 -0.66
N HIS A 241 -19.51 13.79 0.41
CA HIS A 241 -20.68 13.54 1.27
C HIS A 241 -20.42 14.14 2.62
#